data_fdd82d8c152db8eb0f620d0cc23e8e19
#
_entry.id   fdd82d8c152db8eb0f620d0cc23e8e19
#
_cell.length_a   1.000
_cell.length_b   1.000
_cell.length_c   1.000
_cell.angle_alpha   90.00
_cell.angle_beta   90.00
_cell.angle_gamma   90.00
#
_symmetry.space_group_name_H-M   'P 1'
#
loop_
_entity.id
_entity.type
_entity.pdbx_description
1 polymer ?
#
loop_
_entity_poly.entity_id
_entity_poly.type
_entity_poly.pdbx_seq_one_letter_code
_entity_poly.pdbx_strand_id
1 'polypeptide(L)'
;MERRDLLKYSAFMTLATAAGSGFAQVPLKQPPPVVGVKDVDAVPENYFVPDRFKGKTIIVTGCARGMGAAAAIRAAREGANVVGVDWIEDLGAATIKAITDAGGKAIFVAGDVGKTETCERMVAAAVQQFGRVDYAINNAGVMDGVYSGDPINYQKQKSLIFAPVHLASDEYWDRVFHSNAAGVFRSMRSELKQMVAQGGGGAIVNVGSIAGLTGLSGNPAYVASKHAVTGLTRNAAIDYAPYGIRVNSVNMAATDTPMVARAGALVKEASKEAGPKMGMIKTQSILAYADSQKRPATVWEQVSVMLFLLSPEASNLTGATYATDGGWTTY
;
A
#
# COMPACT_ATOMS: atom_id res chain seq x y z
N MET A 1 5.07 11.28 -39.20
CA MET A 1 4.93 9.82 -39.03
C MET A 1 3.62 9.41 -39.62
N GLU A 2 3.67 8.73 -40.78
CA GLU A 2 2.47 8.43 -41.53
C GLU A 2 1.65 7.28 -40.93
N ARG A 3 0.32 7.33 -41.09
CA ARG A 3 -0.66 6.32 -40.62
C ARG A 3 -0.34 4.86 -41.04
N ARG A 4 0.57 4.66 -41.98
CA ARG A 4 1.01 3.35 -42.47
C ARG A 4 1.96 2.62 -41.55
N ASP A 5 2.66 3.33 -40.65
CA ASP A 5 3.60 2.70 -39.72
C ASP A 5 2.94 2.15 -38.46
N LEU A 6 1.77 2.66 -38.08
CA LEU A 6 0.98 2.14 -36.95
C LEU A 6 0.35 0.76 -37.23
N LEU A 7 0.09 0.42 -38.50
CA LEU A 7 -0.54 -0.85 -38.86
C LEU A 7 0.44 -2.02 -38.93
N LYS A 8 1.74 -1.77 -38.93
CA LYS A 8 2.77 -2.83 -38.89
C LYS A 8 2.96 -3.48 -37.54
N TYR A 9 2.48 -2.83 -36.47
CA TYR A 9 2.58 -3.35 -35.09
C TYR A 9 1.36 -4.14 -34.63
N SER A 10 0.24 -4.12 -35.37
CA SER A 10 -1.00 -4.84 -34.98
C SER A 10 -1.10 -6.26 -35.60
N ALA A 11 -0.15 -6.69 -36.43
CA ALA A 11 -0.22 -7.96 -37.17
C ALA A 11 0.45 -9.16 -36.50
N PHE A 12 0.88 -9.07 -35.25
CA PHE A 12 1.58 -10.15 -34.54
C PHE A 12 0.74 -10.88 -33.47
N MET A 13 -0.57 -10.72 -33.47
CA MET A 13 -1.43 -11.37 -32.47
C MET A 13 -2.41 -12.41 -33.02
N THR A 14 -2.10 -13.08 -34.12
CA THR A 14 -2.93 -14.22 -34.55
C THR A 14 -2.03 -15.25 -35.19
N LEU A 15 -1.64 -16.26 -34.43
CA LEU A 15 -1.38 -17.65 -34.87
C LEU A 15 -0.58 -18.41 -33.81
N ALA A 16 -1.26 -19.08 -32.88
CA ALA A 16 -0.73 -20.25 -32.18
C ALA A 16 -1.87 -21.08 -31.59
N THR A 17 -2.63 -21.75 -32.45
CA THR A 17 -3.36 -22.97 -32.07
C THR A 17 -2.91 -24.07 -32.99
N ALA A 18 -1.96 -24.88 -32.53
CA ALA A 18 -1.80 -26.30 -32.86
C ALA A 18 -0.57 -26.91 -32.17
N ALA A 19 -0.84 -27.92 -31.40
CA ALA A 19 -0.03 -29.11 -31.12
C ALA A 19 1.33 -28.98 -30.40
N GLY A 20 1.38 -29.46 -29.18
CA GLY A 20 2.40 -30.42 -28.71
C GLY A 20 3.77 -29.90 -28.30
N SER A 21 4.10 -30.08 -27.01
CA SER A 21 5.43 -30.22 -26.44
C SER A 21 6.44 -29.07 -26.57
N GLY A 22 6.75 -28.48 -25.44
CA GLY A 22 8.00 -27.73 -25.26
C GLY A 22 7.89 -26.24 -25.62
N PHE A 23 7.14 -25.46 -24.85
CA PHE A 23 7.29 -24.01 -24.90
C PHE A 23 8.59 -23.58 -24.24
N ALA A 24 9.67 -23.52 -25.02
CA ALA A 24 10.75 -22.60 -24.74
C ALA A 24 10.15 -21.19 -24.85
N GLN A 25 10.02 -20.49 -23.73
CA GLN A 25 9.63 -19.08 -23.74
C GLN A 25 10.69 -18.32 -24.52
N VAL A 26 10.35 -17.87 -25.72
CA VAL A 26 11.14 -16.85 -26.41
C VAL A 26 11.00 -15.59 -25.55
N PRO A 27 12.10 -15.07 -24.97
CA PRO A 27 12.04 -13.80 -24.25
C PRO A 27 11.47 -12.77 -25.24
N LEU A 28 10.33 -12.17 -24.92
CA LEU A 28 9.82 -11.04 -25.68
C LEU A 28 10.95 -10.01 -25.71
N LYS A 29 11.59 -9.85 -26.88
CA LYS A 29 12.59 -8.82 -27.08
C LYS A 29 11.89 -7.50 -26.81
N GLN A 30 12.27 -6.87 -25.72
CA GLN A 30 11.71 -5.58 -25.35
C GLN A 30 12.01 -4.58 -26.47
N PRO A 31 11.05 -3.76 -26.90
CA PRO A 31 11.33 -2.75 -27.90
C PRO A 31 12.45 -1.83 -27.36
N PRO A 32 13.34 -1.34 -28.21
CA PRO A 32 14.37 -0.42 -27.77
C PRO A 32 13.71 0.81 -27.12
N PRO A 33 14.34 1.41 -26.09
CA PRO A 33 13.82 2.62 -25.48
C PRO A 33 13.62 3.69 -26.57
N VAL A 34 12.50 4.41 -26.46
CA VAL A 34 12.23 5.51 -27.39
C VAL A 34 13.29 6.60 -27.15
N VAL A 35 14.15 6.84 -28.13
CA VAL A 35 15.24 7.80 -28.00
C VAL A 35 14.67 9.22 -27.82
N GLY A 36 15.19 9.94 -26.81
CA GLY A 36 14.81 11.33 -26.55
C GLY A 36 13.61 11.54 -25.64
N VAL A 37 13.05 10.47 -25.03
CA VAL A 37 12.05 10.62 -23.96
C VAL A 37 12.73 10.75 -22.63
N LYS A 38 12.41 11.84 -21.90
CA LYS A 38 12.85 12.05 -20.53
C LYS A 38 12.07 11.11 -19.60
N ASP A 39 12.76 10.53 -18.62
CA ASP A 39 12.12 9.80 -17.53
C ASP A 39 11.11 10.69 -16.79
N VAL A 40 10.04 10.10 -16.28
CA VAL A 40 9.09 10.83 -15.43
C VAL A 40 9.77 11.15 -14.11
N ASP A 41 9.82 12.43 -13.76
CA ASP A 41 10.40 12.87 -12.50
C ASP A 41 9.54 12.37 -11.32
N ALA A 42 10.18 11.78 -10.34
CA ALA A 42 9.52 11.38 -9.10
C ALA A 42 9.06 12.61 -8.31
N VAL A 43 7.99 12.44 -7.52
CA VAL A 43 7.56 13.49 -6.58
C VAL A 43 8.70 13.74 -5.57
N PRO A 44 9.20 14.98 -5.45
CA PRO A 44 10.26 15.29 -4.51
C PRO A 44 9.85 15.04 -3.06
N GLU A 45 10.79 14.60 -2.23
CA GLU A 45 10.57 14.36 -0.79
C GLU A 45 10.08 15.61 -0.05
N ASN A 46 10.57 16.79 -0.46
CA ASN A 46 10.19 18.06 0.14
C ASN A 46 8.92 18.68 -0.43
N TYR A 47 8.24 18.02 -1.40
CA TYR A 47 6.98 18.51 -1.94
C TYR A 47 5.86 18.42 -0.91
N PHE A 48 5.12 19.50 -0.73
CA PHE A 48 3.93 19.56 0.12
C PHE A 48 2.99 20.68 -0.36
N VAL A 49 1.71 20.60 0.04
CA VAL A 49 0.72 21.65 -0.21
C VAL A 49 0.44 22.38 1.12
N PRO A 50 0.88 23.64 1.25
CA PRO A 50 0.70 24.38 2.50
C PRO A 50 -0.78 24.44 2.94
N ASP A 51 -1.00 24.28 4.24
CA ASP A 51 -2.30 24.43 4.90
C ASP A 51 -3.43 23.49 4.40
N ARG A 52 -3.14 22.49 3.54
CA ARG A 52 -4.16 21.55 3.01
C ARG A 52 -4.99 20.89 4.11
N PHE A 53 -4.36 20.58 5.24
CA PHE A 53 -4.98 19.91 6.38
C PHE A 53 -4.95 20.75 7.66
N LYS A 54 -4.85 22.05 7.54
CA LYS A 54 -4.80 22.95 8.70
C LYS A 54 -5.99 22.76 9.64
N GLY A 55 -5.68 22.43 10.92
CA GLY A 55 -6.68 22.18 11.93
C GLY A 55 -7.43 20.85 11.81
N LYS A 56 -7.00 19.96 10.91
CA LYS A 56 -7.53 18.62 10.72
C LYS A 56 -6.70 17.59 11.49
N THR A 57 -7.34 16.54 11.98
CA THR A 57 -6.69 15.43 12.67
C THR A 57 -6.68 14.20 11.77
N ILE A 58 -5.49 13.64 11.55
CA ILE A 58 -5.25 12.48 10.69
C ILE A 58 -4.64 11.34 11.51
N ILE A 59 -5.27 10.17 11.51
CA ILE A 59 -4.69 8.93 12.05
C ILE A 59 -3.92 8.24 10.93
N VAL A 60 -2.68 7.82 11.20
CA VAL A 60 -1.84 7.06 10.26
C VAL A 60 -1.35 5.78 10.92
N THR A 61 -1.86 4.63 10.49
CA THR A 61 -1.39 3.33 10.99
C THR A 61 -0.16 2.85 10.19
N GLY A 62 0.76 2.14 10.85
CA GLY A 62 2.02 1.72 10.23
C GLY A 62 3.00 2.89 10.03
N CYS A 63 3.06 3.81 10.99
CA CYS A 63 3.81 5.06 10.88
C CYS A 63 5.32 4.95 11.16
N ALA A 64 5.82 3.77 11.55
CA ALA A 64 7.22 3.61 11.94
C ALA A 64 8.20 3.79 10.78
N ARG A 65 7.82 3.44 9.54
CA ARG A 65 8.70 3.49 8.37
C ARG A 65 7.92 3.49 7.06
N GLY A 66 8.66 3.63 5.93
CA GLY A 66 8.11 3.53 4.58
C GLY A 66 6.98 4.54 4.32
N MET A 67 5.92 4.11 3.65
CA MET A 67 4.82 4.99 3.25
C MET A 67 4.08 5.61 4.44
N GLY A 68 3.91 4.87 5.54
CA GLY A 68 3.23 5.40 6.73
C GLY A 68 4.01 6.53 7.40
N ALA A 69 5.33 6.40 7.54
CA ALA A 69 6.18 7.47 8.05
C ALA A 69 6.16 8.69 7.12
N ALA A 70 6.31 8.48 5.81
CA ALA A 70 6.24 9.55 4.81
C ALA A 70 4.88 10.26 4.81
N ALA A 71 3.77 9.50 4.93
CA ALA A 71 2.42 10.06 5.02
C ALA A 71 2.24 10.92 6.29
N ALA A 72 2.68 10.42 7.45
CA ALA A 72 2.61 11.15 8.71
C ALA A 72 3.40 12.47 8.66
N ILE A 73 4.66 12.40 8.19
CA ILE A 73 5.54 13.57 8.06
C ILE A 73 4.94 14.61 7.11
N ARG A 74 4.51 14.18 5.92
CA ARG A 74 3.96 15.10 4.93
C ARG A 74 2.62 15.67 5.35
N ALA A 75 1.71 14.88 5.94
CA ALA A 75 0.44 15.38 6.46
C ALA A 75 0.66 16.48 7.52
N ALA A 76 1.64 16.29 8.42
CA ALA A 76 2.01 17.31 9.40
C ALA A 76 2.58 18.58 8.75
N ARG A 77 3.43 18.47 7.73
CA ARG A 77 3.92 19.62 6.93
C ARG A 77 2.79 20.37 6.23
N GLU A 78 1.71 19.67 5.91
CA GLU A 78 0.50 20.24 5.28
C GLU A 78 -0.53 20.74 6.32
N GLY A 79 -0.13 20.83 7.60
CA GLY A 79 -0.89 21.47 8.69
C GLY A 79 -1.76 20.54 9.51
N ALA A 80 -1.70 19.22 9.31
CA ALA A 80 -2.46 18.26 10.10
C ALA A 80 -1.93 18.10 11.53
N ASN A 81 -2.84 17.79 12.47
CA ASN A 81 -2.51 17.09 13.70
C ASN A 81 -2.43 15.59 13.38
N VAL A 82 -1.35 14.93 13.76
CA VAL A 82 -1.10 13.53 13.37
C VAL A 82 -1.15 12.60 14.59
N VAL A 83 -1.88 11.49 14.46
CA VAL A 83 -1.80 10.36 15.39
C VAL A 83 -1.14 9.21 14.66
N GLY A 84 0.13 8.94 14.95
CA GLY A 84 0.86 7.82 14.40
C GLY A 84 0.68 6.57 15.24
N VAL A 85 0.41 5.43 14.59
CA VAL A 85 0.21 4.14 15.26
C VAL A 85 1.15 3.10 14.66
N ASP A 86 1.90 2.39 15.48
CA ASP A 86 2.73 1.27 15.03
C ASP A 86 3.05 0.32 16.19
N TRP A 87 3.42 -0.92 15.88
CA TRP A 87 3.93 -1.87 16.86
C TRP A 87 5.46 -1.82 17.02
N ILE A 88 6.19 -1.17 16.09
CA ILE A 88 7.63 -0.94 16.19
C ILE A 88 7.83 0.38 16.93
N GLU A 89 7.85 0.31 18.25
CA GLU A 89 7.78 1.48 19.14
C GLU A 89 8.89 2.50 18.87
N ASP A 90 10.14 2.05 18.80
CA ASP A 90 11.29 2.94 18.62
C ASP A 90 11.22 3.76 17.34
N LEU A 91 10.87 3.10 16.22
CA LEU A 91 10.77 3.75 14.93
C LEU A 91 9.52 4.65 14.84
N GLY A 92 8.39 4.19 15.42
CA GLY A 92 7.18 5.01 15.50
C GLY A 92 7.40 6.28 16.29
N ALA A 93 8.00 6.17 17.47
CA ALA A 93 8.38 7.32 18.29
C ALA A 93 9.35 8.26 17.58
N ALA A 94 10.35 7.71 16.84
CA ALA A 94 11.29 8.51 16.07
C ALA A 94 10.59 9.30 14.94
N THR A 95 9.62 8.71 14.25
CA THR A 95 8.83 9.41 13.23
C THR A 95 8.06 10.58 13.84
N ILE A 96 7.40 10.36 14.98
CA ILE A 96 6.64 11.42 15.67
C ILE A 96 7.57 12.50 16.19
N LYS A 97 8.73 12.13 16.75
CA LYS A 97 9.75 13.09 17.15
C LYS A 97 10.22 13.97 15.99
N ALA A 98 10.47 13.40 14.81
CA ALA A 98 10.85 14.16 13.63
C ALA A 98 9.78 15.19 13.23
N ILE A 99 8.49 14.85 13.36
CA ILE A 99 7.39 15.78 13.12
C ILE A 99 7.39 16.91 14.13
N THR A 100 7.51 16.60 15.43
CA THR A 100 7.46 17.60 16.50
C THR A 100 8.69 18.51 16.51
N ASP A 101 9.87 17.98 16.24
CA ASP A 101 11.12 18.76 16.08
C ASP A 101 11.02 19.77 14.92
N ALA A 102 10.27 19.43 13.86
CA ALA A 102 9.97 20.33 12.75
C ALA A 102 8.82 21.31 13.02
N GLY A 103 8.30 21.37 14.24
CA GLY A 103 7.20 22.27 14.67
C GLY A 103 5.79 21.76 14.36
N GLY A 104 5.65 20.53 13.85
CA GLY A 104 4.34 19.89 13.63
C GLY A 104 3.71 19.38 14.94
N LYS A 105 2.43 19.04 14.86
CA LYS A 105 1.68 18.48 16.00
C LYS A 105 1.42 17.00 15.77
N ALA A 106 2.02 16.15 16.60
CA ALA A 106 1.85 14.71 16.48
C ALA A 106 1.96 14.00 17.83
N ILE A 107 1.29 12.85 17.93
CA ILE A 107 1.41 11.91 19.06
C ILE A 107 1.60 10.49 18.54
N PHE A 108 2.22 9.64 19.34
CA PHE A 108 2.44 8.23 19.05
C PHE A 108 1.56 7.33 19.91
N VAL A 109 0.97 6.31 19.30
CA VAL A 109 0.24 5.23 19.98
C VAL A 109 0.89 3.90 19.61
N ALA A 110 1.62 3.31 20.56
CA ALA A 110 2.21 1.99 20.38
C ALA A 110 1.15 0.91 20.38
N GLY A 111 1.17 -0.02 19.41
CA GLY A 111 0.30 -1.18 19.41
C GLY A 111 0.05 -1.82 18.06
N ASP A 112 -0.52 -3.01 18.13
CA ASP A 112 -0.91 -3.84 17.00
C ASP A 112 -2.36 -3.54 16.60
N VAL A 113 -2.56 -3.04 15.37
CA VAL A 113 -3.90 -2.73 14.82
C VAL A 113 -4.79 -3.98 14.65
N GLY A 114 -4.21 -5.17 14.65
CA GLY A 114 -4.92 -6.43 14.74
C GLY A 114 -5.65 -6.63 16.08
N LYS A 115 -5.47 -5.75 17.06
CA LYS A 115 -6.16 -5.76 18.36
C LYS A 115 -7.15 -4.59 18.46
N THR A 116 -8.37 -4.89 18.86
CA THR A 116 -9.44 -3.89 19.01
C THR A 116 -9.03 -2.74 19.95
N GLU A 117 -8.38 -3.07 21.05
CA GLU A 117 -7.95 -2.13 22.08
C GLU A 117 -6.97 -1.09 21.54
N THR A 118 -6.09 -1.47 20.62
CA THR A 118 -5.18 -0.52 19.94
C THR A 118 -5.96 0.48 19.10
N CYS A 119 -6.94 -0.03 18.31
CA CYS A 119 -7.76 0.83 17.45
C CYS A 119 -8.66 1.77 18.24
N GLU A 120 -9.16 1.35 19.39
CA GLU A 120 -9.93 2.21 20.30
C GLU A 120 -9.02 3.27 20.94
N ARG A 121 -7.82 2.88 21.40
CA ARG A 121 -6.86 3.83 22.00
C ARG A 121 -6.39 4.89 21.00
N MET A 122 -6.12 4.56 19.75
CA MET A 122 -5.68 5.55 18.75
C MET A 122 -6.74 6.63 18.50
N VAL A 123 -8.01 6.23 18.45
CA VAL A 123 -9.13 7.17 18.30
C VAL A 123 -9.33 7.99 19.57
N ALA A 124 -9.30 7.36 20.75
CA ALA A 124 -9.41 8.05 22.03
C ALA A 124 -8.27 9.09 22.21
N ALA A 125 -7.04 8.73 21.83
CA ALA A 125 -5.90 9.64 21.88
C ALA A 125 -6.06 10.83 20.91
N ALA A 126 -6.59 10.59 19.70
CA ALA A 126 -6.90 11.66 18.75
C ALA A 126 -7.93 12.65 19.31
N VAL A 127 -9.01 12.13 19.91
CA VAL A 127 -10.06 12.96 20.50
C VAL A 127 -9.54 13.71 21.74
N GLN A 128 -8.81 13.03 22.61
CA GLN A 128 -8.25 13.65 23.80
C GLN A 128 -7.27 14.78 23.48
N GLN A 129 -6.40 14.59 22.50
CA GLN A 129 -5.32 15.54 22.20
C GLN A 129 -5.77 16.63 21.23
N PHE A 130 -6.62 16.30 20.24
CA PHE A 130 -6.97 17.17 19.12
C PHE A 130 -8.47 17.40 18.94
N GLY A 131 -9.31 16.78 19.78
CA GLY A 131 -10.75 16.99 19.83
C GLY A 131 -11.57 16.23 18.81
N ARG A 132 -10.94 15.62 17.76
CA ARG A 132 -11.65 15.02 16.63
C ARG A 132 -10.81 14.05 15.81
N VAL A 133 -11.45 13.31 14.93
CA VAL A 133 -10.83 12.54 13.83
C VAL A 133 -11.46 12.96 12.51
N ASP A 134 -10.71 13.64 11.64
CA ASP A 134 -11.21 14.05 10.33
C ASP A 134 -10.89 13.04 9.23
N TYR A 135 -9.68 12.49 9.30
CA TYR A 135 -9.14 11.61 8.26
C TYR A 135 -8.36 10.44 8.84
N ALA A 136 -8.26 9.36 8.05
CA ALA A 136 -7.42 8.22 8.40
C ALA A 136 -6.71 7.62 7.18
N ILE A 137 -5.49 7.15 7.39
CA ILE A 137 -4.72 6.33 6.45
C ILE A 137 -4.45 4.98 7.12
N ASN A 138 -5.19 3.96 6.72
CA ASN A 138 -5.01 2.58 7.16
C ASN A 138 -3.90 1.93 6.35
N ASN A 139 -2.63 2.21 6.73
CA ASN A 139 -1.44 1.77 6.02
C ASN A 139 -0.76 0.55 6.66
N ALA A 140 -0.98 0.28 7.93
CA ALA A 140 -0.39 -0.88 8.61
C ALA A 140 -0.68 -2.18 7.85
N GLY A 141 0.37 -2.97 7.60
CA GLY A 141 0.23 -4.24 6.89
C GLY A 141 1.56 -4.96 6.76
N VAL A 142 1.49 -6.25 6.42
CA VAL A 142 2.62 -7.16 6.27
C VAL A 142 2.49 -8.00 5.00
N MET A 143 3.59 -8.46 4.42
CA MET A 143 3.58 -9.42 3.31
C MET A 143 3.75 -10.87 3.78
N ASP A 144 4.30 -11.05 4.96
CA ASP A 144 4.59 -12.34 5.56
C ASP A 144 4.16 -12.38 7.04
N GLY A 145 4.20 -13.56 7.65
CA GLY A 145 3.83 -13.78 9.06
C GLY A 145 4.95 -13.51 10.06
N VAL A 146 6.09 -12.99 9.63
CA VAL A 146 7.22 -12.68 10.51
C VAL A 146 7.07 -11.28 11.08
N TYR A 147 7.36 -11.12 12.36
CA TYR A 147 7.34 -9.78 12.95
C TYR A 147 8.32 -8.84 12.23
N SER A 148 7.83 -7.67 11.84
CA SER A 148 8.55 -6.76 10.95
C SER A 148 9.84 -6.18 11.55
N GLY A 149 10.01 -6.23 12.87
CA GLY A 149 11.24 -5.84 13.60
C GLY A 149 12.31 -6.91 13.61
N ASP A 150 11.97 -8.19 13.32
CA ASP A 150 12.90 -9.28 13.40
C ASP A 150 13.91 -9.27 12.23
N PRO A 151 15.17 -9.64 12.49
CA PRO A 151 16.15 -9.85 11.43
C PRO A 151 15.74 -11.04 10.55
N ILE A 152 16.17 -11.01 9.29
CA ILE A 152 15.93 -12.11 8.35
C ILE A 152 16.69 -13.35 8.79
N ASN A 153 15.94 -14.44 9.01
CA ASN A 153 16.46 -15.78 9.20
C ASN A 153 15.57 -16.78 8.43
N TYR A 154 15.87 -16.96 7.16
CA TYR A 154 15.05 -17.73 6.24
C TYR A 154 14.72 -19.14 6.78
N GLN A 155 15.71 -19.86 7.32
CA GLN A 155 15.51 -21.25 7.80
C GLN A 155 14.50 -21.36 8.95
N LYS A 156 14.48 -20.37 9.85
CA LYS A 156 13.51 -20.31 10.96
C LYS A 156 12.17 -19.73 10.55
N GLN A 157 12.12 -18.94 9.46
CA GLN A 157 10.98 -18.15 9.07
C GLN A 157 10.23 -18.72 7.85
N LYS A 158 10.76 -19.74 7.18
CA LYS A 158 10.23 -20.25 5.90
C LYS A 158 8.78 -20.75 5.96
N SER A 159 8.28 -21.18 7.11
CA SER A 159 6.87 -21.53 7.29
C SER A 159 5.92 -20.34 7.39
N LEU A 160 6.46 -19.13 7.61
CA LEU A 160 5.73 -17.89 7.82
C LEU A 160 5.80 -16.93 6.63
N ILE A 161 6.41 -17.35 5.53
CA ILE A 161 6.61 -16.54 4.34
C ILE A 161 5.84 -17.10 3.14
N PHE A 162 6.02 -16.46 1.99
CA PHE A 162 5.37 -16.85 0.73
C PHE A 162 5.58 -18.34 0.39
N ALA A 163 4.49 -18.99 -0.01
CA ALA A 163 4.43 -20.37 -0.47
C ALA A 163 3.22 -20.58 -1.39
N PRO A 164 3.22 -21.57 -2.30
CA PRO A 164 2.01 -22.00 -2.99
C PRO A 164 0.95 -22.45 -1.99
N VAL A 165 -0.34 -22.35 -2.34
CA VAL A 165 -1.48 -22.62 -1.43
C VAL A 165 -1.35 -23.95 -0.68
N HIS A 166 -0.95 -25.03 -1.36
CA HIS A 166 -0.84 -26.37 -0.74
C HIS A 166 0.34 -26.53 0.23
N LEU A 167 1.23 -25.55 0.31
CA LEU A 167 2.38 -25.53 1.23
C LEU A 167 2.33 -24.37 2.22
N ALA A 168 1.40 -23.44 2.05
CA ALA A 168 1.23 -22.31 2.95
C ALA A 168 0.73 -22.81 4.32
N SER A 169 1.34 -22.35 5.42
CA SER A 169 0.89 -22.72 6.76
C SER A 169 -0.29 -21.87 7.21
N ASP A 170 -1.13 -22.45 8.09
CA ASP A 170 -2.22 -21.72 8.74
C ASP A 170 -1.68 -20.53 9.55
N GLU A 171 -0.53 -20.69 10.20
CA GLU A 171 0.10 -19.62 10.96
C GLU A 171 0.50 -18.41 10.08
N TYR A 172 1.05 -18.65 8.89
CA TYR A 172 1.31 -17.60 7.91
C TYR A 172 0.00 -16.91 7.51
N TRP A 173 -1.03 -17.69 7.19
CA TRP A 173 -2.36 -17.18 6.83
C TRP A 173 -2.93 -16.30 7.93
N ASP A 174 -3.01 -16.80 9.16
CA ASP A 174 -3.63 -16.11 10.28
C ASP A 174 -2.90 -14.82 10.64
N ARG A 175 -1.56 -14.83 10.66
CA ARG A 175 -0.77 -13.64 10.98
C ARG A 175 -0.93 -12.53 9.93
N VAL A 176 -0.96 -12.88 8.64
CA VAL A 176 -1.17 -11.90 7.57
C VAL A 176 -2.59 -11.34 7.61
N PHE A 177 -3.60 -12.18 7.81
CA PHE A 177 -4.99 -11.73 7.95
C PHE A 177 -5.22 -10.88 9.20
N HIS A 178 -4.59 -11.24 10.31
CA HIS A 178 -4.64 -10.47 11.56
C HIS A 178 -4.24 -9.00 11.34
N SER A 179 -3.14 -8.76 10.66
CA SER A 179 -2.67 -7.38 10.38
C SER A 179 -3.44 -6.72 9.24
N ASN A 180 -3.54 -7.39 8.08
CA ASN A 180 -3.97 -6.75 6.85
C ASN A 180 -5.50 -6.60 6.73
N ALA A 181 -6.25 -7.65 7.05
CA ALA A 181 -7.71 -7.65 6.92
C ALA A 181 -8.39 -7.22 8.23
N ALA A 182 -8.10 -7.93 9.32
CA ALA A 182 -8.70 -7.63 10.61
C ALA A 182 -8.21 -6.29 11.17
N GLY A 183 -6.94 -5.92 10.96
CA GLY A 183 -6.39 -4.63 11.35
C GLY A 183 -7.09 -3.47 10.65
N VAL A 184 -7.26 -3.52 9.33
CA VAL A 184 -8.00 -2.49 8.58
C VAL A 184 -9.46 -2.43 9.02
N PHE A 185 -10.13 -3.58 9.19
CA PHE A 185 -11.51 -3.62 9.67
C PHE A 185 -11.67 -2.97 11.05
N ARG A 186 -10.78 -3.29 12.01
CA ARG A 186 -10.85 -2.76 13.38
C ARG A 186 -10.51 -1.27 13.44
N SER A 187 -9.52 -0.83 12.66
CA SER A 187 -9.18 0.59 12.51
C SER A 187 -10.35 1.38 11.97
N MET A 188 -10.88 0.97 10.81
CA MET A 188 -12.05 1.63 10.20
C MET A 188 -13.25 1.65 11.13
N ARG A 189 -13.54 0.56 11.82
CA ARG A 189 -14.67 0.49 12.77
C ARG A 189 -14.55 1.54 13.87
N SER A 190 -13.37 1.70 14.46
CA SER A 190 -13.14 2.70 15.52
C SER A 190 -13.18 4.12 14.98
N GLU A 191 -12.55 4.36 13.82
CA GLU A 191 -12.52 5.65 13.13
C GLU A 191 -13.92 6.09 12.71
N LEU A 192 -14.67 5.22 12.05
CA LEU A 192 -16.02 5.48 11.57
C LEU A 192 -17.01 5.72 12.72
N LYS A 193 -16.90 4.94 13.80
CA LYS A 193 -17.70 5.17 15.02
C LYS A 193 -17.52 6.59 15.55
N GLN A 194 -16.28 7.06 15.60
CA GLN A 194 -15.98 8.43 16.04
C GLN A 194 -16.45 9.46 15.02
N MET A 195 -16.15 9.28 13.72
CA MET A 195 -16.55 10.23 12.67
C MET A 195 -18.07 10.40 12.59
N VAL A 196 -18.84 9.31 12.74
CA VAL A 196 -20.31 9.37 12.80
C VAL A 196 -20.79 10.11 14.04
N ALA A 197 -20.23 9.81 15.21
CA ALA A 197 -20.64 10.42 16.48
C ALA A 197 -20.35 11.93 16.53
N GLN A 198 -19.23 12.37 15.96
CA GLN A 198 -18.83 13.79 15.96
C GLN A 198 -19.52 14.60 14.86
N GLY A 199 -20.00 13.96 13.79
CA GLY A 199 -20.54 14.63 12.61
C GLY A 199 -19.51 15.38 11.78
N GLY A 200 -19.99 16.04 10.69
CA GLY A 200 -19.14 16.89 9.82
C GLY A 200 -18.38 16.15 8.73
N GLY A 201 -18.66 14.87 8.53
CA GLY A 201 -18.04 14.07 7.47
C GLY A 201 -16.59 13.66 7.78
N GLY A 202 -15.88 13.19 6.74
CA GLY A 202 -14.49 12.75 6.85
C GLY A 202 -14.00 12.01 5.61
N ALA A 203 -12.76 11.51 5.65
CA ALA A 203 -12.28 10.61 4.61
C ALA A 203 -11.29 9.57 5.16
N ILE A 204 -11.37 8.35 4.63
CA ILE A 204 -10.48 7.24 4.94
C ILE A 204 -9.83 6.75 3.65
N VAL A 205 -8.52 6.51 3.71
CA VAL A 205 -7.75 5.85 2.65
C VAL A 205 -7.18 4.54 3.21
N ASN A 206 -7.62 3.43 2.63
CA ASN A 206 -7.06 2.12 2.92
C ASN A 206 -5.90 1.80 1.97
N VAL A 207 -4.79 1.33 2.50
CA VAL A 207 -3.63 0.95 1.69
C VAL A 207 -3.79 -0.50 1.24
N GLY A 208 -4.20 -0.64 0.00
CA GLY A 208 -4.32 -1.90 -0.72
C GLY A 208 -2.99 -2.37 -1.32
N SER A 209 -3.08 -2.99 -2.47
CA SER A 209 -1.96 -3.48 -3.30
C SER A 209 -2.52 -3.92 -4.64
N ILE A 210 -1.67 -4.04 -5.67
CA ILE A 210 -2.01 -4.81 -6.88
C ILE A 210 -2.50 -6.22 -6.52
N ALA A 211 -2.01 -6.80 -5.42
CA ALA A 211 -2.47 -8.07 -4.88
C ALA A 211 -3.94 -8.06 -4.40
N GLY A 212 -4.58 -6.91 -4.27
CA GLY A 212 -6.02 -6.75 -4.03
C GLY A 212 -6.83 -6.53 -5.32
N LEU A 213 -6.17 -6.52 -6.48
CA LEU A 213 -6.77 -6.35 -7.81
C LEU A 213 -6.49 -7.56 -8.71
N THR A 214 -5.38 -8.26 -8.48
CA THR A 214 -4.90 -9.40 -9.28
C THR A 214 -4.34 -10.50 -8.38
N GLY A 215 -3.99 -11.64 -8.97
CA GLY A 215 -3.20 -12.67 -8.29
C GLY A 215 -1.71 -12.30 -8.20
N LEU A 216 -1.05 -12.82 -7.17
CA LEU A 216 0.40 -12.73 -7.00
C LEU A 216 0.92 -14.10 -6.58
N SER A 217 1.71 -14.75 -7.44
CA SER A 217 2.17 -16.12 -7.22
C SER A 217 2.92 -16.26 -5.89
N GLY A 218 2.64 -17.35 -5.17
CA GLY A 218 3.27 -17.67 -3.89
C GLY A 218 2.83 -16.83 -2.70
N ASN A 219 1.81 -15.98 -2.83
CA ASN A 219 1.37 -15.08 -1.75
C ASN A 219 -0.13 -15.21 -1.43
N PRO A 220 -0.65 -16.42 -1.15
CA PRO A 220 -2.09 -16.64 -1.01
C PRO A 220 -2.72 -15.81 0.11
N ALA A 221 -2.10 -15.76 1.30
CA ALA A 221 -2.62 -15.00 2.42
C ALA A 221 -2.59 -13.49 2.15
N TYR A 222 -1.49 -12.99 1.57
CA TYR A 222 -1.37 -11.57 1.22
C TYR A 222 -2.41 -11.16 0.17
N VAL A 223 -2.54 -11.93 -0.92
CA VAL A 223 -3.52 -11.68 -1.99
C VAL A 223 -4.94 -11.66 -1.43
N ALA A 224 -5.33 -12.69 -0.69
CA ALA A 224 -6.67 -12.78 -0.10
C ALA A 224 -6.93 -11.61 0.87
N SER A 225 -5.95 -11.27 1.73
CA SER A 225 -6.10 -10.16 2.68
C SER A 225 -6.26 -8.80 1.97
N LYS A 226 -5.55 -8.57 0.85
CA LYS A 226 -5.66 -7.31 0.10
C LYS A 226 -6.95 -7.24 -0.72
N HIS A 227 -7.52 -8.36 -1.18
CA HIS A 227 -8.87 -8.41 -1.72
C HIS A 227 -9.93 -8.09 -0.64
N ALA A 228 -9.73 -8.55 0.60
CA ALA A 228 -10.61 -8.18 1.71
C ALA A 228 -10.60 -6.66 1.96
N VAL A 229 -9.43 -6.00 1.90
CA VAL A 229 -9.33 -4.53 2.01
C VAL A 229 -10.11 -3.83 0.89
N THR A 230 -10.03 -4.33 -0.35
CA THR A 230 -10.81 -3.81 -1.49
C THR A 230 -12.31 -3.94 -1.24
N GLY A 231 -12.77 -5.10 -0.75
CA GLY A 231 -14.18 -5.34 -0.39
C GLY A 231 -14.67 -4.43 0.73
N LEU A 232 -13.90 -4.33 1.82
CA LEU A 232 -14.19 -3.44 2.96
C LEU A 232 -14.29 -1.97 2.55
N THR A 233 -13.40 -1.52 1.66
CA THR A 233 -13.41 -0.14 1.14
C THR A 233 -14.72 0.18 0.43
N ARG A 234 -15.15 -0.70 -0.48
CA ARG A 234 -16.41 -0.52 -1.24
C ARG A 234 -17.64 -0.57 -0.35
N ASN A 235 -17.69 -1.53 0.58
CA ASN A 235 -18.80 -1.64 1.53
C ASN A 235 -18.90 -0.38 2.41
N ALA A 236 -17.80 0.04 3.03
CA ALA A 236 -17.80 1.22 3.88
C ALA A 236 -18.15 2.51 3.11
N ALA A 237 -17.74 2.63 1.85
CA ALA A 237 -18.12 3.79 1.03
C ALA A 237 -19.63 3.91 0.84
N ILE A 238 -20.36 2.79 0.71
CA ILE A 238 -21.81 2.75 0.60
C ILE A 238 -22.46 3.10 1.94
N ASP A 239 -22.03 2.43 3.02
CA ASP A 239 -22.65 2.53 4.33
C ASP A 239 -22.49 3.93 4.94
N TYR A 240 -21.38 4.62 4.67
CA TYR A 240 -21.01 5.88 5.31
C TYR A 240 -21.16 7.12 4.41
N ALA A 241 -21.55 6.97 3.15
CA ALA A 241 -21.89 8.11 2.28
C ALA A 241 -22.98 9.04 2.88
N PRO A 242 -24.05 8.53 3.55
CA PRO A 242 -25.04 9.37 4.19
C PRO A 242 -24.49 10.26 5.32
N TYR A 243 -23.34 9.94 5.88
CA TYR A 243 -22.65 10.71 6.91
C TYR A 243 -21.62 11.69 6.33
N GLY A 244 -21.51 11.79 5.00
CA GLY A 244 -20.51 12.61 4.33
C GLY A 244 -19.07 12.07 4.49
N ILE A 245 -18.92 10.77 4.77
CA ILE A 245 -17.62 10.12 4.93
C ILE A 245 -17.27 9.39 3.63
N ARG A 246 -16.09 9.69 3.07
CA ARG A 246 -15.56 9.05 1.87
C ARG A 246 -14.55 7.96 2.24
N VAL A 247 -14.62 6.83 1.58
CA VAL A 247 -13.68 5.72 1.80
C VAL A 247 -13.14 5.24 0.45
N ASN A 248 -11.84 5.32 0.26
CA ASN A 248 -11.16 4.89 -0.97
C ASN A 248 -9.95 4.01 -0.63
N SER A 249 -9.40 3.32 -1.62
CA SER A 249 -8.13 2.63 -1.47
C SER A 249 -7.13 2.99 -2.56
N VAL A 250 -5.84 2.95 -2.20
CA VAL A 250 -4.72 3.01 -3.14
C VAL A 250 -4.07 1.63 -3.22
N ASN A 251 -3.82 1.18 -4.44
CA ASN A 251 -3.36 -0.19 -4.74
C ASN A 251 -2.07 -0.10 -5.56
N MET A 252 -0.94 -0.12 -4.85
CA MET A 252 0.37 0.07 -5.43
C MET A 252 1.00 -1.25 -5.88
N ALA A 253 1.91 -1.15 -6.85
CA ALA A 253 2.90 -2.18 -7.18
C ALA A 253 4.15 -1.99 -6.31
N ALA A 254 5.32 -2.38 -6.83
CA ALA A 254 6.59 -2.22 -6.14
C ALA A 254 6.85 -0.74 -5.80
N THR A 255 6.99 -0.47 -4.51
CA THR A 255 7.33 0.83 -3.96
C THR A 255 8.59 0.67 -3.12
N ASP A 256 9.53 1.61 -3.23
CA ASP A 256 10.79 1.55 -2.47
C ASP A 256 10.51 1.70 -0.97
N THR A 257 10.47 0.57 -0.29
CA THR A 257 10.16 0.48 1.15
C THR A 257 10.95 -0.65 1.80
N PRO A 258 11.20 -0.57 3.12
CA PRO A 258 11.81 -1.67 3.87
C PRO A 258 11.06 -3.01 3.73
N MET A 259 9.73 -2.96 3.56
CA MET A 259 8.91 -4.17 3.34
C MET A 259 9.26 -4.85 2.03
N VAL A 260 9.37 -4.11 0.92
CA VAL A 260 9.71 -4.66 -0.39
C VAL A 260 11.17 -5.13 -0.44
N ALA A 261 12.10 -4.39 0.17
CA ALA A 261 13.49 -4.80 0.30
C ALA A 261 13.62 -6.12 1.07
N ARG A 262 12.88 -6.26 2.19
CA ARG A 262 12.82 -7.50 2.98
C ARG A 262 12.27 -8.67 2.14
N ALA A 263 11.16 -8.47 1.44
CA ALA A 263 10.59 -9.51 0.58
C ALA A 263 11.58 -9.96 -0.49
N GLY A 264 12.28 -9.03 -1.14
CA GLY A 264 13.34 -9.33 -2.11
C GLY A 264 14.47 -10.16 -1.51
N ALA A 265 14.92 -9.85 -0.30
CA ALA A 265 15.95 -10.61 0.40
C ALA A 265 15.48 -12.05 0.74
N LEU A 266 14.23 -12.22 1.19
CA LEU A 266 13.66 -13.54 1.46
C LEU A 266 13.51 -14.36 0.17
N VAL A 267 13.08 -13.76 -0.94
CA VAL A 267 13.02 -14.42 -2.26
C VAL A 267 14.41 -14.90 -2.69
N LYS A 268 15.45 -14.06 -2.49
CA LYS A 268 16.84 -14.42 -2.81
C LYS A 268 17.33 -15.61 -1.98
N GLU A 269 16.99 -15.69 -0.69
CA GLU A 269 17.33 -16.84 0.14
C GLU A 269 16.56 -18.11 -0.28
N ALA A 270 15.25 -17.98 -0.53
CA ALA A 270 14.41 -19.09 -0.98
C ALA A 270 14.90 -19.68 -2.33
N SER A 271 15.41 -18.85 -3.23
CA SER A 271 15.89 -19.30 -4.55
C SER A 271 17.16 -20.17 -4.49
N LYS A 272 17.84 -20.24 -3.34
CA LYS A 272 18.99 -21.13 -3.13
C LYS A 272 18.56 -22.57 -2.85
N GLU A 273 17.32 -22.79 -2.46
CA GLU A 273 16.77 -24.14 -2.22
C GLU A 273 15.99 -24.63 -3.47
N ALA A 274 15.97 -25.94 -3.67
CA ALA A 274 15.10 -26.57 -4.66
C ALA A 274 13.64 -26.48 -4.14
N GLY A 275 12.98 -25.39 -4.47
CA GLY A 275 11.60 -25.14 -4.06
C GLY A 275 10.56 -25.63 -5.06
N PRO A 276 9.27 -25.55 -4.72
CA PRO A 276 8.19 -25.87 -5.63
C PRO A 276 8.20 -24.92 -6.84
N LYS A 277 7.83 -25.44 -8.02
CA LYS A 277 7.63 -24.60 -9.19
C LYS A 277 6.46 -23.67 -8.94
N MET A 278 6.70 -22.37 -8.98
CA MET A 278 5.67 -21.35 -8.91
C MET A 278 5.40 -20.77 -10.29
N GLY A 279 4.19 -20.24 -10.50
CA GLY A 279 3.83 -19.56 -11.73
C GLY A 279 4.65 -18.28 -11.93
N MET A 280 4.56 -17.72 -13.13
CA MET A 280 5.24 -16.46 -13.46
C MET A 280 4.70 -15.30 -12.66
N ILE A 281 5.58 -14.43 -12.23
CA ILE A 281 5.26 -13.14 -11.61
C ILE A 281 5.69 -12.05 -12.59
N LYS A 282 4.77 -11.14 -12.91
CA LYS A 282 5.10 -9.88 -13.56
C LYS A 282 5.91 -9.04 -12.56
N THR A 283 7.09 -8.59 -12.95
CA THR A 283 8.03 -7.96 -12.02
C THR A 283 8.09 -6.45 -12.10
N GLN A 284 7.60 -5.86 -13.19
CA GLN A 284 7.71 -4.43 -13.43
C GLN A 284 6.40 -3.83 -13.96
N SER A 285 6.12 -2.60 -13.53
CA SER A 285 5.08 -1.75 -14.11
C SER A 285 5.54 -1.19 -15.47
N ILE A 286 4.61 -0.64 -16.25
CA ILE A 286 4.93 0.00 -17.53
C ILE A 286 5.91 1.15 -17.32
N LEU A 287 5.65 2.01 -16.31
CA LEU A 287 6.52 3.16 -16.04
C LEU A 287 7.91 2.72 -15.57
N ALA A 288 8.01 1.77 -14.65
CA ALA A 288 9.32 1.23 -14.24
C ALA A 288 10.06 0.54 -15.39
N TYR A 289 9.32 -0.07 -16.31
CA TYR A 289 9.92 -0.65 -17.52
C TYR A 289 10.51 0.42 -18.44
N ALA A 290 9.80 1.53 -18.64
CA ALA A 290 10.22 2.63 -19.49
C ALA A 290 11.29 3.53 -18.84
N ASP A 291 11.40 3.54 -17.53
CA ASP A 291 12.38 4.32 -16.76
C ASP A 291 13.81 3.85 -17.03
N SER A 292 14.74 4.78 -17.26
CA SER A 292 16.14 4.44 -17.59
C SER A 292 16.86 3.70 -16.46
N GLN A 293 16.48 3.97 -15.22
CA GLN A 293 17.02 3.35 -14.01
C GLN A 293 16.20 2.14 -13.53
N LYS A 294 15.07 1.83 -14.19
CA LYS A 294 14.14 0.76 -13.78
C LYS A 294 13.64 0.93 -12.33
N ARG A 295 13.50 2.17 -11.89
CA ARG A 295 13.15 2.47 -10.51
C ARG A 295 11.74 1.99 -10.14
N PRO A 296 11.52 1.49 -8.91
CA PRO A 296 10.18 1.35 -8.34
C PRO A 296 9.57 2.73 -8.07
N ALA A 297 8.28 2.77 -7.76
CA ALA A 297 7.68 3.99 -7.25
C ALA A 297 8.32 4.41 -5.92
N THR A 298 8.42 5.70 -5.68
CA THR A 298 8.84 6.23 -4.38
C THR A 298 7.69 6.26 -3.39
N VAL A 299 7.97 6.31 -2.10
CA VAL A 299 6.94 6.50 -1.07
C VAL A 299 6.18 7.82 -1.26
N TRP A 300 6.85 8.86 -1.76
CA TRP A 300 6.28 10.19 -1.96
C TRP A 300 5.25 10.22 -3.10
N GLU A 301 5.44 9.44 -4.15
CA GLU A 301 4.46 9.26 -5.22
C GLU A 301 3.18 8.63 -4.69
N GLN A 302 3.28 7.60 -3.85
CA GLN A 302 2.12 6.94 -3.23
C GLN A 302 1.40 7.86 -2.23
N VAL A 303 2.17 8.54 -1.37
CA VAL A 303 1.62 9.48 -0.37
C VAL A 303 0.89 10.65 -1.03
N SER A 304 1.34 11.11 -2.20
CA SER A 304 0.66 12.17 -2.94
C SER A 304 -0.79 11.81 -3.26
N VAL A 305 -1.03 10.58 -3.72
CA VAL A 305 -2.38 10.09 -4.01
C VAL A 305 -3.19 9.88 -2.72
N MET A 306 -2.58 9.35 -1.66
CA MET A 306 -3.27 9.18 -0.37
C MET A 306 -3.78 10.51 0.17
N LEU A 307 -2.93 11.53 0.22
CA LEU A 307 -3.28 12.84 0.74
C LEU A 307 -4.28 13.59 -0.18
N PHE A 308 -4.17 13.44 -1.51
CA PHE A 308 -5.20 13.92 -2.43
C PHE A 308 -6.57 13.31 -2.11
N LEU A 309 -6.66 12.00 -1.93
CA LEU A 309 -7.92 11.31 -1.65
C LEU A 309 -8.54 11.70 -0.29
N LEU A 310 -7.74 12.12 0.68
CA LEU A 310 -8.25 12.67 1.94
C LEU A 310 -8.76 14.10 1.77
N SER A 311 -8.19 14.87 0.86
CA SER A 311 -8.47 16.31 0.71
C SER A 311 -9.85 16.62 0.11
N PRO A 312 -10.32 17.88 0.21
CA PRO A 312 -11.54 18.33 -0.46
C PRO A 312 -11.51 18.21 -1.99
N GLU A 313 -10.32 18.18 -2.61
CA GLU A 313 -10.15 17.99 -4.05
C GLU A 313 -10.75 16.66 -4.55
N ALA A 314 -10.82 15.67 -3.66
CA ALA A 314 -11.41 14.35 -3.91
C ALA A 314 -12.88 14.25 -3.45
N SER A 315 -13.62 15.37 -3.35
CA SER A 315 -14.97 15.43 -2.78
C SER A 315 -15.99 14.53 -3.47
N ASN A 316 -15.80 14.21 -4.75
CA ASN A 316 -16.69 13.32 -5.53
C ASN A 316 -16.10 11.91 -5.72
N LEU A 317 -15.13 11.50 -4.86
CA LEU A 317 -14.45 10.22 -4.96
C LEU A 317 -14.68 9.39 -3.71
N THR A 318 -15.48 8.31 -3.83
CA THR A 318 -15.68 7.33 -2.76
C THR A 318 -15.92 5.92 -3.36
N GLY A 319 -15.50 4.88 -2.66
CA GLY A 319 -15.64 3.48 -3.08
C GLY A 319 -14.65 3.05 -4.17
N ALA A 320 -13.76 3.93 -4.60
CA ALA A 320 -12.81 3.62 -5.65
C ALA A 320 -11.57 2.91 -5.12
N THR A 321 -11.02 2.05 -5.98
CA THR A 321 -9.78 1.30 -5.75
C THR A 321 -8.77 1.76 -6.79
N TYR A 322 -7.99 2.79 -6.45
CA TYR A 322 -7.06 3.41 -7.38
C TYR A 322 -5.79 2.58 -7.54
N ALA A 323 -5.54 2.09 -8.75
CA ALA A 323 -4.26 1.48 -9.09
C ALA A 323 -3.19 2.60 -9.18
N THR A 324 -2.25 2.60 -8.23
CA THR A 324 -1.10 3.52 -8.19
C THR A 324 0.17 2.73 -8.47
N ASP A 325 0.16 2.02 -9.58
CA ASP A 325 1.03 0.89 -9.88
C ASP A 325 1.90 1.08 -11.14
N GLY A 326 1.92 2.31 -11.67
CA GLY A 326 2.66 2.63 -12.89
C GLY A 326 2.20 1.83 -14.11
N GLY A 327 0.92 1.46 -14.17
CA GLY A 327 0.33 0.67 -15.25
C GLY A 327 0.57 -0.85 -15.13
N TRP A 328 0.93 -1.35 -13.95
CA TRP A 328 1.17 -2.78 -13.75
C TRP A 328 -0.09 -3.63 -14.01
N THR A 329 -1.29 -3.13 -13.63
CA THR A 329 -2.57 -3.84 -13.79
C THR A 329 -3.34 -3.51 -15.07
N THR A 330 -2.76 -2.78 -16.01
CA THR A 330 -3.47 -2.36 -17.24
C THR A 330 -3.68 -3.49 -18.25
N TYR A 331 -3.03 -4.63 -18.10
CA TYR A 331 -3.17 -5.82 -18.98
C TYR A 331 -2.81 -7.12 -18.25
#